data_53955afd26abb55f892991a6d8951123
#
_entry.id   53955afd26abb55f892991a6d8951123
#
_cell.length_a   1.000
_cell.length_b   1.000
_cell.length_c   1.000
_cell.angle_alpha   90.00
_cell.angle_beta   90.00
_cell.angle_gamma   90.00
#
_symmetry.space_group_name_H-M   'P 1'
#
loop_
_entity.id
_entity.type
_entity.pdbx_description
1 polymer ?
#
loop_
_entity_poly.entity_id
_entity_poly.type
_entity_poly.pdbx_seq_one_letter_code
_entity_poly.pdbx_strand_id
1 'polypeptide(L)'
;MNTDTYQNALESTKDSIEDVNNAIGFSLGSLTLEKLITSAITLVICVLVIWLVMRVARRISAHSRLSESLSRFILKVLKIALEFMAVLIVADSLGFNVTALLAVFSLLGLALSLSVQNCLSNAMSGITILLTRPFEDGDFVEAGDVSGTVKDIGLIYTQLCTLDNKDIYVPNSDLSASKIVNYSREPQRRVDLTFGADYTCRPEQVKAALHNAVSLVSGILPEPAPFVRVSGYGESNIEYTVRVWCKTADYWTVYYDLMEAVGAAFDAHGVSMSYPQMNVHVLDTPESAKKD
;
A
#
# COMPACT_ATOMS: atom_id res chain seq x y z
N MET A 1 23.37 71.29 11.48
CA MET A 1 23.14 69.81 11.64
C MET A 1 23.79 69.49 12.97
N ASN A 2 22.97 69.18 14.00
CA ASN A 2 23.35 69.22 15.43
C ASN A 2 24.33 68.04 15.76
N THR A 3 25.41 68.43 16.47
CA THR A 3 26.44 67.45 16.98
C THR A 3 25.81 66.34 17.82
N ASP A 4 24.71 66.64 18.51
CA ASP A 4 23.96 65.73 19.36
C ASP A 4 23.26 64.60 18.51
N THR A 5 22.79 64.95 17.31
CA THR A 5 22.16 63.96 16.40
C THR A 5 23.18 62.91 15.83
N TYR A 6 24.40 63.39 15.61
CA TYR A 6 25.50 62.52 15.19
C TYR A 6 25.98 61.61 16.32
N GLN A 7 26.03 62.10 17.54
CA GLN A 7 26.44 61.31 18.71
C GLN A 7 25.40 60.22 19.01
N ASN A 8 24.10 60.53 18.97
CA ASN A 8 23.02 59.57 19.19
C ASN A 8 22.97 58.49 18.09
N ALA A 9 23.24 58.87 16.83
CA ALA A 9 23.32 57.89 15.73
C ALA A 9 24.55 56.96 15.86
N LEU A 10 25.67 57.49 16.35
CA LEU A 10 26.88 56.69 16.61
C LEU A 10 26.68 55.74 17.80
N GLU A 11 26.02 56.16 18.88
CA GLU A 11 25.67 55.30 20.01
C GLU A 11 24.70 54.17 19.60
N SER A 12 23.61 54.51 18.91
CA SER A 12 22.66 53.49 18.44
C SER A 12 23.28 52.49 17.47
N THR A 13 24.27 52.94 16.68
CA THR A 13 25.03 52.04 15.78
C THR A 13 26.00 51.15 16.56
N LYS A 14 26.61 51.69 17.63
CA LYS A 14 27.47 50.89 18.53
C LYS A 14 26.65 49.84 19.28
N ASP A 15 25.49 50.20 19.85
CA ASP A 15 24.60 49.29 20.55
C ASP A 15 24.10 48.20 19.60
N SER A 16 23.73 48.55 18.37
CA SER A 16 23.33 47.57 17.36
C SER A 16 24.47 46.63 16.96
N ILE A 17 25.72 47.13 16.88
CA ILE A 17 26.91 46.32 16.62
C ILE A 17 27.22 45.39 17.81
N GLU A 18 27.03 45.88 19.03
CA GLU A 18 27.23 45.12 20.26
C GLU A 18 26.19 44.05 20.44
N ASP A 19 24.91 44.34 20.14
CA ASP A 19 23.84 43.35 20.11
C ASP A 19 24.06 42.26 19.05
N VAL A 20 24.49 42.62 17.83
CA VAL A 20 24.85 41.68 16.78
C VAL A 20 26.08 40.86 17.20
N ASN A 21 27.08 41.48 17.83
CA ASN A 21 28.28 40.83 18.33
C ASN A 21 27.96 39.80 19.45
N ASN A 22 27.07 40.21 20.37
CA ASN A 22 26.58 39.33 21.45
C ASN A 22 25.70 38.20 20.90
N ALA A 23 24.86 38.45 19.88
CA ALA A 23 24.04 37.45 19.23
C ALA A 23 24.87 36.39 18.44
N ILE A 24 25.97 36.86 17.81
CA ILE A 24 26.89 36.00 17.06
C ILE A 24 27.90 35.34 18.02
N GLY A 25 28.09 35.86 19.25
CA GLY A 25 29.02 35.33 20.24
C GLY A 25 30.49 35.44 19.84
N PHE A 26 30.79 36.30 18.83
CA PHE A 26 32.10 36.42 18.25
C PHE A 26 32.77 37.71 18.68
N SER A 27 33.88 37.62 19.40
CA SER A 27 34.77 38.75 19.61
C SER A 27 36.12 38.50 18.88
N LEU A 28 36.57 39.46 18.11
CA LEU A 28 37.90 39.37 17.44
C LEU A 28 39.06 39.05 18.40
N GLY A 29 38.89 39.41 19.70
CA GLY A 29 39.85 39.09 20.76
C GLY A 29 39.80 37.62 21.23
N SER A 30 38.82 36.83 20.82
CA SER A 30 38.70 35.39 21.18
C SER A 30 39.40 34.46 20.19
N LEU A 31 39.94 34.96 19.07
CA LEU A 31 40.72 34.21 18.11
C LEU A 31 42.10 33.95 18.68
N THR A 32 42.27 32.83 19.36
CA THR A 32 43.57 32.34 19.79
C THR A 32 44.21 31.54 18.65
N LEU A 33 45.55 31.48 18.63
CA LEU A 33 46.28 30.67 17.67
C LEU A 33 45.83 29.21 17.74
N GLU A 34 45.47 28.73 18.91
CA GLU A 34 44.95 27.38 19.13
C GLU A 34 43.61 27.14 18.39
N LYS A 35 42.65 28.07 18.44
CA LYS A 35 41.39 27.98 17.70
C LYS A 35 41.59 28.01 16.20
N LEU A 36 42.56 28.81 15.70
CA LEU A 36 42.89 28.83 14.28
C LEU A 36 43.51 27.49 13.79
N ILE A 37 44.36 26.88 14.59
CA ILE A 37 44.93 25.57 14.28
C ILE A 37 43.84 24.50 14.30
N THR A 38 42.98 24.50 15.35
CA THR A 38 41.91 23.54 15.48
C THR A 38 40.90 23.66 14.31
N SER A 39 40.51 24.89 13.94
CA SER A 39 39.58 25.09 12.81
C SER A 39 40.20 24.68 11.46
N ALA A 40 41.49 24.92 11.28
CA ALA A 40 42.23 24.46 10.08
C ALA A 40 42.25 22.94 9.99
N ILE A 41 42.52 22.24 11.09
CA ILE A 41 42.48 20.77 11.17
C ILE A 41 41.07 20.27 10.90
N THR A 42 40.07 20.87 11.52
CA THR A 42 38.65 20.53 11.33
C THR A 42 38.24 20.72 9.87
N LEU A 43 38.62 21.81 9.22
CA LEU A 43 38.37 22.05 7.80
C LEU A 43 38.96 20.93 6.92
N VAL A 44 40.24 20.55 7.15
CA VAL A 44 40.88 19.47 6.41
C VAL A 44 40.12 18.16 6.60
N ILE A 45 39.73 17.84 7.83
CA ILE A 45 38.95 16.62 8.11
C ILE A 45 37.62 16.66 7.38
N CYS A 46 36.87 17.77 7.43
CA CYS A 46 35.59 17.94 6.72
C CYS A 46 35.75 17.76 5.20
N VAL A 47 36.77 18.36 4.60
CA VAL A 47 37.06 18.19 3.16
C VAL A 47 37.37 16.73 2.81
N LEU A 48 38.17 16.05 3.63
CA LEU A 48 38.45 14.62 3.43
C LEU A 48 37.20 13.75 3.55
N VAL A 49 36.37 14.01 4.54
CA VAL A 49 35.10 13.30 4.74
C VAL A 49 34.16 13.54 3.54
N ILE A 50 34.00 14.80 3.11
CA ILE A 50 33.16 15.15 1.95
C ILE A 50 33.71 14.44 0.69
N TRP A 51 35.01 14.47 0.47
CA TRP A 51 35.61 13.80 -0.66
C TRP A 51 35.35 12.28 -0.64
N LEU A 52 35.53 11.64 0.54
CA LEU A 52 35.29 10.20 0.71
C LEU A 52 33.81 9.85 0.47
N VAL A 53 32.87 10.54 1.12
CA VAL A 53 31.44 10.33 0.95
C VAL A 53 31.01 10.54 -0.49
N MET A 54 31.48 11.61 -1.13
CA MET A 54 31.14 11.88 -2.53
C MET A 54 31.76 10.86 -3.49
N ARG A 55 32.94 10.32 -3.16
CA ARG A 55 33.58 9.25 -3.95
C ARG A 55 32.76 7.96 -3.89
N VAL A 56 32.30 7.58 -2.69
CA VAL A 56 31.43 6.40 -2.48
C VAL A 56 30.08 6.59 -3.15
N ALA A 57 29.44 7.74 -2.93
CA ALA A 57 28.15 8.06 -3.52
C ALA A 57 28.17 8.02 -5.06
N ARG A 58 29.20 8.59 -5.70
CA ARG A 58 29.39 8.50 -7.16
C ARG A 58 29.57 7.06 -7.64
N ARG A 59 30.30 6.23 -6.87
CA ARG A 59 30.51 4.83 -7.23
C ARG A 59 29.24 4.01 -7.17
N ILE A 60 28.41 4.21 -6.12
CA ILE A 60 27.10 3.57 -5.99
C ILE A 60 26.17 4.05 -7.11
N SER A 61 26.14 5.36 -7.36
CA SER A 61 25.31 5.95 -8.42
C SER A 61 25.66 5.42 -9.83
N ALA A 62 26.94 5.19 -10.11
CA ALA A 62 27.39 4.64 -11.39
C ALA A 62 26.96 3.18 -11.62
N HIS A 63 26.64 2.41 -10.56
CA HIS A 63 26.15 1.03 -10.64
C HIS A 63 24.63 0.93 -10.54
N SER A 64 23.94 2.03 -10.22
CA SER A 64 22.50 2.06 -10.09
C SER A 64 21.82 2.22 -11.46
N ARG A 65 20.58 1.67 -11.59
CA ARG A 65 19.73 1.85 -12.78
C ARG A 65 19.02 3.21 -12.82
N LEU A 66 19.45 4.16 -11.98
CA LEU A 66 18.84 5.49 -11.92
C LEU A 66 19.15 6.28 -13.20
N SER A 67 18.20 7.09 -13.65
CA SER A 67 18.47 8.01 -14.75
C SER A 67 19.63 8.95 -14.40
N GLU A 68 20.44 9.30 -15.40
CA GLU A 68 21.62 10.17 -15.20
C GLU A 68 21.24 11.52 -14.59
N SER A 69 20.07 12.05 -14.96
CA SER A 69 19.57 13.32 -14.43
C SER A 69 19.23 13.23 -12.95
N LEU A 70 18.56 12.16 -12.51
CA LEU A 70 18.20 11.94 -11.10
C LEU A 70 19.46 11.71 -10.25
N SER A 71 20.39 10.92 -10.76
CA SER A 71 21.69 10.66 -10.12
C SER A 71 22.48 11.97 -9.89
N ARG A 72 22.59 12.81 -10.90
CA ARG A 72 23.25 14.13 -10.79
C ARG A 72 22.55 15.05 -9.80
N PHE A 73 21.23 15.04 -9.79
CA PHE A 73 20.45 15.85 -8.83
C PHE A 73 20.71 15.42 -7.38
N ILE A 74 20.63 14.11 -7.09
CA ILE A 74 20.86 13.55 -5.74
C ILE A 74 22.29 13.87 -5.27
N LEU A 75 23.30 13.65 -6.13
CA LEU A 75 24.69 13.95 -5.79
C LEU A 75 24.93 15.45 -5.54
N LYS A 76 24.25 16.33 -6.28
CA LYS A 76 24.35 17.78 -6.07
C LYS A 76 23.74 18.20 -4.74
N VAL A 77 22.52 17.68 -4.41
CA VAL A 77 21.86 17.96 -3.13
C VAL A 77 22.69 17.45 -1.95
N LEU A 78 23.20 16.21 -2.04
CA LEU A 78 24.08 15.63 -1.03
C LEU A 78 25.36 16.48 -0.82
N LYS A 79 25.98 16.93 -1.92
CA LYS A 79 27.18 17.78 -1.84
C LYS A 79 26.88 19.08 -1.13
N ILE A 80 25.81 19.79 -1.51
CA ILE A 80 25.41 21.05 -0.88
C ILE A 80 25.15 20.86 0.62
N ALA A 81 24.44 19.79 1.01
CA ALA A 81 24.17 19.49 2.41
C ALA A 81 25.45 19.24 3.23
N LEU A 82 26.39 18.49 2.66
CA LEU A 82 27.69 18.22 3.32
C LEU A 82 28.57 19.46 3.42
N GLU A 83 28.62 20.29 2.36
CA GLU A 83 29.39 21.55 2.37
C GLU A 83 28.80 22.53 3.40
N PHE A 84 27.47 22.63 3.48
CA PHE A 84 26.79 23.43 4.47
C PHE A 84 27.09 22.94 5.91
N MET A 85 27.02 21.64 6.17
CA MET A 85 27.37 21.07 7.47
C MET A 85 28.83 21.36 7.85
N ALA A 86 29.76 21.26 6.88
CA ALA A 86 31.17 21.57 7.11
C ALA A 86 31.39 23.05 7.49
N VAL A 87 30.67 23.97 6.85
CA VAL A 87 30.71 25.40 7.18
C VAL A 87 30.27 25.63 8.63
N LEU A 88 29.18 24.98 9.07
CA LEU A 88 28.70 25.10 10.45
C LEU A 88 29.72 24.57 11.48
N ILE A 89 30.30 23.38 11.21
CA ILE A 89 31.32 22.77 12.11
C ILE A 89 32.56 23.66 12.21
N VAL A 90 33.00 24.22 11.11
CA VAL A 90 34.18 25.13 11.10
C VAL A 90 33.81 26.44 11.80
N ALA A 91 32.63 27.00 11.60
CA ALA A 91 32.18 28.21 12.29
C ALA A 91 32.14 28.01 13.82
N ASP A 92 31.59 26.86 14.27
CA ASP A 92 31.55 26.49 15.70
C ASP A 92 32.99 26.38 16.27
N SER A 93 33.91 25.77 15.55
CA SER A 93 35.34 25.64 15.96
C SER A 93 36.05 26.99 16.08
N LEU A 94 35.61 28.00 15.34
CA LEU A 94 36.09 29.38 15.44
C LEU A 94 35.49 30.16 16.61
N GLY A 95 34.41 29.59 17.26
CA GLY A 95 33.73 30.20 18.38
C GLY A 95 32.46 30.99 18.02
N PHE A 96 31.96 30.83 16.77
CA PHE A 96 30.65 31.42 16.43
C PHE A 96 29.53 30.60 17.08
N ASN A 97 28.55 31.26 17.62
CA ASN A 97 27.37 30.59 18.18
C ASN A 97 26.44 30.12 17.04
N VAL A 98 26.58 28.86 16.64
CA VAL A 98 25.78 28.23 15.57
C VAL A 98 24.46 27.66 16.09
N THR A 99 24.17 27.73 17.40
CA THR A 99 23.02 27.08 18.05
C THR A 99 21.69 27.53 17.44
N ALA A 100 21.49 28.83 17.25
CA ALA A 100 20.27 29.37 16.65
C ALA A 100 20.09 28.89 15.20
N LEU A 101 21.18 28.82 14.44
CA LEU A 101 21.18 28.35 13.06
C LEU A 101 20.88 26.85 12.99
N LEU A 102 21.48 26.04 13.87
CA LEU A 102 21.18 24.62 14.01
C LEU A 102 19.71 24.37 14.36
N ALA A 103 19.10 25.19 15.23
CA ALA A 103 17.68 25.11 15.56
C ALA A 103 16.80 25.34 14.33
N VAL A 104 17.06 26.37 13.53
CA VAL A 104 16.32 26.64 12.29
C VAL A 104 16.48 25.51 11.28
N PHE A 105 17.72 25.02 11.09
CA PHE A 105 17.96 23.89 10.17
C PHE A 105 17.33 22.58 10.66
N SER A 106 17.24 22.35 11.96
CA SER A 106 16.54 21.21 12.53
C SER A 106 15.05 21.25 12.21
N LEU A 107 14.42 22.43 12.30
CA LEU A 107 13.01 22.62 11.91
C LEU A 107 12.82 22.41 10.40
N LEU A 108 13.72 22.93 9.56
CA LEU A 108 13.67 22.71 8.11
C LEU A 108 13.89 21.25 7.77
N GLY A 109 14.80 20.55 8.46
CA GLY A 109 15.03 19.12 8.31
C GLY A 109 13.80 18.29 8.68
N LEU A 110 13.12 18.66 9.77
CA LEU A 110 11.86 18.03 10.16
C LEU A 110 10.78 18.23 9.09
N ALA A 111 10.60 19.46 8.61
CA ALA A 111 9.62 19.76 7.56
C ALA A 111 9.90 18.96 6.27
N LEU A 112 11.17 18.88 5.86
CA LEU A 112 11.59 18.09 4.70
C LEU A 112 11.35 16.58 4.93
N SER A 113 11.67 16.07 6.13
CA SER A 113 11.43 14.68 6.49
C SER A 113 9.96 14.30 6.37
N LEU A 114 9.06 15.15 6.90
CA LEU A 114 7.60 14.96 6.77
C LEU A 114 7.15 14.99 5.30
N SER A 115 7.79 15.84 4.47
CA SER A 115 7.44 15.93 3.04
C SER A 115 7.80 14.67 2.24
N VAL A 116 8.87 13.95 2.61
CA VAL A 116 9.30 12.73 1.93
C VAL A 116 8.84 11.44 2.60
N GLN A 117 8.15 11.54 3.73
CA GLN A 117 7.75 10.42 4.57
C GLN A 117 6.98 9.35 3.77
N ASN A 118 6.00 9.76 2.96
CA ASN A 118 5.19 8.83 2.16
C ASN A 118 6.05 8.08 1.13
N CYS A 119 7.00 8.75 0.50
CA CYS A 119 7.90 8.11 -0.45
C CYS A 119 8.77 7.05 0.24
N LEU A 120 9.31 7.37 1.41
CA LEU A 120 10.11 6.44 2.20
C LEU A 120 9.27 5.27 2.72
N SER A 121 8.04 5.52 3.18
CA SER A 121 7.10 4.48 3.60
C SER A 121 6.82 3.50 2.47
N ASN A 122 6.52 3.99 1.28
CA ASN A 122 6.30 3.14 0.10
C ASN A 122 7.53 2.30 -0.26
N ALA A 123 8.72 2.90 -0.23
CA ALA A 123 9.96 2.18 -0.51
C ALA A 123 10.22 1.07 0.53
N MET A 124 10.02 1.35 1.82
CA MET A 124 10.18 0.35 2.88
C MET A 124 9.13 -0.76 2.79
N SER A 125 7.89 -0.41 2.46
CA SER A 125 6.83 -1.40 2.19
C SER A 125 7.16 -2.28 0.99
N GLY A 126 7.68 -1.71 -0.10
CA GLY A 126 8.14 -2.47 -1.27
C GLY A 126 9.24 -3.47 -0.92
N ILE A 127 10.24 -3.04 -0.16
CA ILE A 127 11.29 -3.94 0.36
C ILE A 127 10.69 -5.04 1.23
N THR A 128 9.72 -4.71 2.09
CA THR A 128 9.04 -5.69 2.95
C THR A 128 8.30 -6.72 2.11
N ILE A 129 7.53 -6.29 1.09
CA ILE A 129 6.82 -7.19 0.17
C ILE A 129 7.79 -8.15 -0.53
N LEU A 130 8.90 -7.62 -1.07
CA LEU A 130 9.93 -8.42 -1.75
C LEU A 130 10.63 -9.42 -0.82
N LEU A 131 10.76 -9.08 0.47
CA LEU A 131 11.42 -9.93 1.46
C LEU A 131 10.49 -11.00 2.03
N THR A 132 9.25 -10.63 2.37
CA THR A 132 8.25 -11.54 2.98
C THR A 132 7.46 -12.33 1.95
N ARG A 133 7.41 -11.86 0.72
CA ARG A 133 6.73 -12.45 -0.44
C ARG A 133 5.31 -12.93 -0.13
N PRO A 134 4.40 -12.06 0.30
CA PRO A 134 3.00 -12.44 0.49
C PRO A 134 2.34 -12.84 -0.84
N PHE A 135 2.86 -12.33 -1.95
CA PHE A 135 2.54 -12.68 -3.33
C PHE A 135 3.78 -12.53 -4.21
N GLU A 136 3.75 -13.14 -5.39
CA GLU A 136 4.81 -13.09 -6.39
C GLU A 136 4.25 -12.63 -7.75
N ASP A 137 5.15 -12.35 -8.70
CA ASP A 137 4.75 -11.99 -10.06
C ASP A 137 3.94 -13.14 -10.68
N GLY A 138 2.77 -12.79 -11.23
CA GLY A 138 1.82 -13.75 -11.80
C GLY A 138 0.71 -14.17 -10.85
N ASP A 139 0.79 -13.91 -9.55
CA ASP A 139 -0.30 -14.21 -8.61
C ASP A 139 -1.50 -13.29 -8.83
N PHE A 140 -2.70 -13.86 -8.76
CA PHE A 140 -3.93 -13.07 -8.68
C PHE A 140 -4.23 -12.76 -7.21
N VAL A 141 -4.25 -11.48 -6.89
CA VAL A 141 -4.44 -10.99 -5.53
C VAL A 141 -5.59 -9.99 -5.43
N GLU A 142 -6.16 -9.92 -4.24
CA GLU A 142 -7.11 -8.89 -3.84
C GLU A 142 -6.55 -8.21 -2.58
N ALA A 143 -6.46 -6.89 -2.63
CA ALA A 143 -5.95 -6.07 -1.54
C ALA A 143 -6.77 -4.79 -1.40
N GLY A 144 -7.51 -4.68 -0.29
CA GLY A 144 -8.45 -3.56 -0.09
C GLY A 144 -9.58 -3.58 -1.12
N ASP A 145 -9.65 -2.55 -1.96
CA ASP A 145 -10.66 -2.35 -3.00
C ASP A 145 -10.16 -2.70 -4.41
N VAL A 146 -8.92 -3.19 -4.53
CA VAL A 146 -8.30 -3.53 -5.81
C VAL A 146 -8.05 -5.04 -5.93
N SER A 147 -8.23 -5.57 -7.13
CA SER A 147 -7.89 -6.95 -7.45
C SER A 147 -7.25 -7.06 -8.83
N GLY A 148 -6.30 -7.96 -8.99
CA GLY A 148 -5.62 -8.16 -10.27
C GLY A 148 -4.46 -9.14 -10.18
N THR A 149 -3.91 -9.46 -11.34
CA THR A 149 -2.69 -10.26 -11.45
C THR A 149 -1.47 -9.35 -11.26
N VAL A 150 -0.57 -9.71 -10.38
CA VAL A 150 0.69 -8.99 -10.14
C VAL A 150 1.55 -9.07 -11.40
N LYS A 151 1.91 -7.93 -11.97
CA LYS A 151 2.82 -7.83 -13.13
C LYS A 151 4.26 -7.51 -12.74
N ASP A 152 4.43 -6.62 -11.77
CA ASP A 152 5.75 -6.16 -11.32
C ASP A 152 5.66 -5.59 -9.91
N ILE A 153 6.66 -5.86 -9.10
CA ILE A 153 6.78 -5.34 -7.74
C ILE A 153 7.94 -4.35 -7.72
N GLY A 154 7.61 -3.08 -7.94
CA GLY A 154 8.58 -1.99 -7.90
C GLY A 154 8.89 -1.53 -6.48
N LEU A 155 9.84 -0.59 -6.35
CA LEU A 155 10.26 -0.05 -5.04
C LEU A 155 9.14 0.77 -4.36
N ILE A 156 8.33 1.52 -5.12
CA ILE A 156 7.32 2.44 -4.59
C ILE A 156 5.91 1.94 -4.90
N TYR A 157 5.70 1.35 -6.07
CA TYR A 157 4.41 0.87 -6.57
C TYR A 157 4.52 -0.58 -6.97
N THR A 158 3.47 -1.35 -6.74
CA THR A 158 3.24 -2.65 -7.36
C THR A 158 2.24 -2.47 -8.50
N GLN A 159 2.54 -3.04 -9.66
CA GLN A 159 1.67 -3.03 -10.83
C GLN A 159 0.79 -4.26 -10.84
N LEU A 160 -0.53 -4.05 -10.86
CA LEU A 160 -1.54 -5.10 -11.01
C LEU A 160 -2.23 -4.96 -12.37
N CYS A 161 -2.60 -6.08 -12.96
CA CYS A 161 -3.42 -6.14 -14.16
C CYS A 161 -4.80 -6.71 -13.81
N THR A 162 -5.85 -5.96 -14.07
CA THR A 162 -7.24 -6.41 -13.86
C THR A 162 -7.64 -7.48 -14.86
N LEU A 163 -8.74 -8.18 -14.59
CA LEU A 163 -9.29 -9.20 -15.51
C LEU A 163 -9.72 -8.62 -16.87
N ASP A 164 -10.06 -7.33 -16.92
CA ASP A 164 -10.40 -6.60 -18.15
C ASP A 164 -9.18 -5.90 -18.76
N ASN A 165 -7.97 -6.33 -18.37
CA ASN A 165 -6.68 -5.93 -18.94
C ASN A 165 -6.32 -4.45 -18.75
N LYS A 166 -6.63 -3.88 -17.58
CA LYS A 166 -6.19 -2.53 -17.18
C LYS A 166 -5.04 -2.62 -16.20
N ASP A 167 -4.07 -1.73 -16.32
CA ASP A 167 -2.98 -1.62 -15.36
C ASP A 167 -3.35 -0.70 -14.21
N ILE A 168 -3.19 -1.19 -13.00
CA ILE A 168 -3.35 -0.43 -11.76
C ILE A 168 -1.99 -0.36 -11.06
N TYR A 169 -1.56 0.86 -10.71
CA TYR A 169 -0.36 1.10 -9.91
C TYR A 169 -0.78 1.40 -8.48
N VAL A 170 -0.53 0.46 -7.59
CA VAL A 170 -0.91 0.56 -6.17
C VAL A 170 0.32 0.93 -5.35
N PRO A 171 0.27 1.99 -4.51
CA PRO A 171 1.35 2.30 -3.60
C PRO A 171 1.65 1.11 -2.68
N ASN A 172 2.93 0.78 -2.50
CA ASN A 172 3.31 -0.38 -1.68
C ASN A 172 2.90 -0.23 -0.20
N SER A 173 2.83 1.00 0.30
CA SER A 173 2.32 1.27 1.67
C SER A 173 0.88 0.82 1.84
N ASP A 174 0.04 1.00 0.82
CA ASP A 174 -1.38 0.65 0.87
C ASP A 174 -1.56 -0.87 0.83
N LEU A 175 -0.80 -1.56 -0.05
CA LEU A 175 -0.78 -3.03 -0.08
C LEU A 175 -0.30 -3.62 1.24
N SER A 176 0.80 -3.08 1.80
CA SER A 176 1.37 -3.57 3.05
C SER A 176 0.46 -3.33 4.26
N ALA A 177 -0.37 -2.30 4.23
CA ALA A 177 -1.32 -1.98 5.31
C ALA A 177 -2.66 -2.71 5.18
N SER A 178 -3.00 -3.21 3.98
CA SER A 178 -4.27 -3.89 3.72
C SER A 178 -4.20 -5.40 4.00
N LYS A 179 -5.39 -6.00 4.10
CA LYS A 179 -5.51 -7.47 4.07
C LYS A 179 -5.30 -7.92 2.63
N ILE A 180 -4.40 -8.87 2.43
CA ILE A 180 -4.10 -9.44 1.12
C ILE A 180 -4.70 -10.85 1.05
N VAL A 181 -5.52 -11.08 0.04
CA VAL A 181 -6.02 -12.41 -0.32
C VAL A 181 -5.30 -12.84 -1.59
N ASN A 182 -4.48 -13.88 -1.48
CA ASN A 182 -3.80 -14.47 -2.62
C ASN A 182 -4.57 -15.71 -3.10
N TYR A 183 -5.11 -15.63 -4.30
CA TYR A 183 -5.92 -16.69 -4.89
C TYR A 183 -5.10 -17.74 -5.67
N SER A 184 -3.82 -17.45 -5.94
CA SER A 184 -2.96 -18.30 -6.77
C SER A 184 -1.98 -19.15 -5.97
N ARG A 185 -1.67 -18.74 -4.73
CA ARG A 185 -0.62 -19.39 -3.93
C ARG A 185 -0.93 -20.82 -3.54
N GLU A 186 -2.19 -21.09 -3.19
CA GLU A 186 -2.60 -22.44 -2.83
C GLU A 186 -2.91 -23.26 -4.09
N PRO A 187 -2.43 -24.51 -4.18
CA PRO A 187 -2.59 -25.33 -5.38
C PRO A 187 -4.04 -25.79 -5.63
N GLN A 188 -4.88 -25.72 -4.60
CA GLN A 188 -6.26 -26.14 -4.64
C GLN A 188 -7.18 -25.07 -4.07
N ARG A 189 -8.35 -24.91 -4.67
CA ARG A 189 -9.40 -24.00 -4.20
C ARG A 189 -10.71 -24.75 -4.08
N ARG A 190 -11.57 -24.25 -3.18
CA ARG A 190 -12.92 -24.78 -3.01
C ARG A 190 -13.91 -23.89 -3.76
N VAL A 191 -14.69 -24.52 -4.61
CA VAL A 191 -15.86 -23.91 -5.25
C VAL A 191 -17.05 -24.12 -4.33
N ASP A 192 -17.70 -23.04 -3.92
CA ASP A 192 -18.88 -23.03 -3.06
C ASP A 192 -20.05 -22.49 -3.89
N LEU A 193 -21.10 -23.29 -4.10
CA LEU A 193 -22.30 -22.90 -4.82
C LEU A 193 -23.54 -23.22 -3.98
N THR A 194 -24.58 -22.41 -4.17
CA THR A 194 -25.87 -22.65 -3.52
C THR A 194 -26.97 -22.76 -4.58
N PHE A 195 -27.78 -23.79 -4.48
CA PHE A 195 -28.90 -24.08 -5.39
C PHE A 195 -30.20 -24.15 -4.61
N GLY A 196 -31.27 -23.59 -5.17
CA GLY A 196 -32.61 -23.65 -4.60
C GLY A 196 -33.48 -24.68 -5.31
N ALA A 197 -34.18 -25.52 -4.56
CA ALA A 197 -35.21 -26.41 -5.08
C ALA A 197 -36.58 -26.14 -4.42
N ASP A 198 -37.65 -26.40 -5.13
CA ASP A 198 -39.04 -26.24 -4.64
C ASP A 198 -39.30 -27.11 -3.40
N TYR A 199 -40.14 -26.64 -2.49
CA TYR A 199 -40.56 -27.35 -1.28
C TYR A 199 -41.26 -28.67 -1.58
N THR A 200 -41.82 -28.85 -2.77
CA THR A 200 -42.44 -30.11 -3.22
C THR A 200 -41.44 -31.20 -3.54
N CYS A 201 -40.18 -30.86 -3.79
CA CYS A 201 -39.09 -31.80 -4.09
C CYS A 201 -38.58 -32.46 -2.80
N ARG A 202 -38.40 -33.79 -2.85
CA ARG A 202 -37.83 -34.53 -1.71
C ARG A 202 -36.36 -34.25 -1.58
N PRO A 203 -35.84 -33.95 -0.37
CA PRO A 203 -34.42 -33.62 -0.18
C PRO A 203 -33.44 -34.69 -0.69
N GLU A 204 -33.81 -35.99 -0.60
CA GLU A 204 -33.03 -37.10 -1.10
C GLU A 204 -32.89 -37.07 -2.63
N GLN A 205 -33.99 -36.73 -3.33
CA GLN A 205 -34.00 -36.59 -4.79
C GLN A 205 -33.10 -35.43 -5.24
N VAL A 206 -33.19 -34.26 -4.57
CA VAL A 206 -32.37 -33.08 -4.87
C VAL A 206 -30.89 -33.39 -4.62
N LYS A 207 -30.56 -34.04 -3.49
CA LYS A 207 -29.17 -34.45 -3.22
C LYS A 207 -28.64 -35.44 -4.25
N ALA A 208 -29.46 -36.40 -4.68
CA ALA A 208 -29.08 -37.36 -5.72
C ALA A 208 -28.77 -36.64 -7.05
N ALA A 209 -29.60 -35.69 -7.45
CA ALA A 209 -29.39 -34.85 -8.63
C ALA A 209 -28.08 -34.04 -8.52
N LEU A 210 -27.83 -33.40 -7.38
CA LEU A 210 -26.62 -32.63 -7.14
C LEU A 210 -25.36 -33.52 -7.13
N HIS A 211 -25.41 -34.71 -6.53
CA HIS A 211 -24.29 -35.67 -6.61
C HIS A 211 -24.05 -36.17 -8.03
N ASN A 212 -25.11 -36.37 -8.81
CA ASN A 212 -24.99 -36.71 -10.22
C ASN A 212 -24.29 -35.59 -11.00
N ALA A 213 -24.71 -34.35 -10.82
CA ALA A 213 -24.06 -33.14 -11.43
C ALA A 213 -22.57 -33.08 -11.10
N VAL A 214 -22.21 -33.26 -9.82
CA VAL A 214 -20.80 -33.26 -9.38
C VAL A 214 -20.02 -34.38 -10.06
N SER A 215 -20.60 -35.56 -10.29
CA SER A 215 -19.92 -36.69 -10.94
C SER A 215 -19.67 -36.50 -12.44
N LEU A 216 -20.41 -35.58 -13.08
CA LEU A 216 -20.29 -35.26 -14.51
C LEU A 216 -19.24 -34.23 -14.82
N VAL A 217 -18.89 -33.38 -13.82
CA VAL A 217 -17.93 -32.30 -14.01
C VAL A 217 -16.50 -32.81 -13.84
N SER A 218 -15.69 -32.56 -14.85
CA SER A 218 -14.25 -32.87 -14.81
C SER A 218 -13.49 -31.83 -13.97
N GLY A 219 -12.35 -32.28 -13.39
CA GLY A 219 -11.48 -31.38 -12.60
C GLY A 219 -11.85 -31.24 -11.11
N ILE A 220 -12.97 -31.85 -10.69
CA ILE A 220 -13.30 -31.98 -9.27
C ILE A 220 -12.42 -33.03 -8.63
N LEU A 221 -11.79 -32.70 -7.51
CA LEU A 221 -10.93 -33.59 -6.74
C LEU A 221 -11.79 -34.54 -5.89
N PRO A 222 -11.39 -35.84 -5.80
CA PRO A 222 -12.11 -36.78 -4.95
C PRO A 222 -11.90 -36.56 -3.46
N GLU A 223 -10.80 -35.94 -3.08
CA GLU A 223 -10.46 -35.62 -1.70
C GLU A 223 -9.99 -34.15 -1.61
N PRO A 224 -10.59 -33.39 -0.68
CA PRO A 224 -11.71 -33.73 0.21
C PRO A 224 -12.99 -34.02 -0.56
N ALA A 225 -13.77 -35.02 -0.08
CA ALA A 225 -14.98 -35.43 -0.75
C ALA A 225 -15.99 -34.31 -0.97
N PRO A 226 -16.71 -34.28 -2.11
CA PRO A 226 -17.76 -33.32 -2.37
C PRO A 226 -18.79 -33.24 -1.24
N PHE A 227 -19.14 -32.05 -0.84
CA PHE A 227 -20.12 -31.79 0.23
C PHE A 227 -21.41 -31.29 -0.38
N VAL A 228 -22.52 -32.02 -0.14
CA VAL A 228 -23.86 -31.64 -0.61
C VAL A 228 -24.83 -31.75 0.55
N ARG A 229 -25.34 -30.63 1.03
CA ARG A 229 -26.26 -30.56 2.18
C ARG A 229 -27.30 -29.46 2.01
N VAL A 230 -28.42 -29.60 2.71
CA VAL A 230 -29.34 -28.50 2.95
C VAL A 230 -28.64 -27.44 3.77
N SER A 231 -28.66 -26.20 3.32
CA SER A 231 -28.07 -25.04 3.99
C SER A 231 -29.09 -24.09 4.60
N GLY A 232 -30.32 -24.12 4.10
CA GLY A 232 -31.36 -23.24 4.62
C GLY A 232 -32.74 -23.54 4.05
N TYR A 233 -33.75 -22.93 4.67
CA TYR A 233 -35.12 -22.90 4.19
C TYR A 233 -35.46 -21.45 3.90
N GLY A 234 -35.55 -21.09 2.63
CA GLY A 234 -35.87 -19.77 2.15
C GLY A 234 -37.38 -19.51 2.08
N GLU A 235 -37.76 -18.32 1.67
CA GLU A 235 -39.20 -17.94 1.56
C GLU A 235 -39.96 -18.82 0.55
N SER A 236 -39.34 -19.26 -0.53
CA SER A 236 -39.96 -20.03 -1.60
C SER A 236 -39.15 -21.25 -2.04
N ASN A 237 -38.06 -21.58 -1.36
CA ASN A 237 -37.17 -22.69 -1.74
C ASN A 237 -36.50 -23.32 -0.53
N ILE A 238 -35.97 -24.54 -0.73
CA ILE A 238 -35.00 -25.17 0.14
C ILE A 238 -33.64 -24.94 -0.50
N GLU A 239 -32.71 -24.36 0.25
CA GLU A 239 -31.35 -24.08 -0.22
C GLU A 239 -30.43 -25.27 0.06
N TYR A 240 -29.62 -25.60 -0.94
CA TYR A 240 -28.60 -26.66 -0.89
C TYR A 240 -27.23 -26.06 -1.20
N THR A 241 -26.29 -26.28 -0.29
CA THR A 241 -24.87 -25.92 -0.54
C THR A 241 -24.13 -27.12 -1.14
N VAL A 242 -23.46 -26.84 -2.24
CA VAL A 242 -22.52 -27.77 -2.91
C VAL A 242 -21.12 -27.17 -2.76
N ARG A 243 -20.19 -27.95 -2.18
CA ARG A 243 -18.80 -27.56 -2.03
C ARG A 243 -17.91 -28.64 -2.65
N VAL A 244 -17.08 -28.23 -3.60
CA VAL A 244 -16.16 -29.13 -4.29
C VAL A 244 -14.78 -28.52 -4.33
N TRP A 245 -13.75 -29.37 -4.30
CA TRP A 245 -12.37 -28.93 -4.42
C TRP A 245 -11.87 -29.17 -5.84
N CYS A 246 -11.08 -28.25 -6.36
CA CYS A 246 -10.43 -28.34 -7.67
C CYS A 246 -9.02 -27.73 -7.60
N LYS A 247 -8.23 -27.94 -8.65
CA LYS A 247 -6.97 -27.20 -8.80
C LYS A 247 -7.29 -25.72 -9.01
N THR A 248 -6.43 -24.87 -8.49
CA THR A 248 -6.59 -23.40 -8.60
C THR A 248 -6.74 -22.92 -10.05
N ALA A 249 -5.99 -23.53 -10.98
CA ALA A 249 -6.06 -23.22 -12.40
C ALA A 249 -7.43 -23.56 -13.04
N ASP A 250 -8.14 -24.56 -12.50
CA ASP A 250 -9.40 -25.06 -13.05
C ASP A 250 -10.63 -24.43 -12.37
N TYR A 251 -10.42 -23.50 -11.42
CA TYR A 251 -11.48 -22.96 -10.56
C TYR A 251 -12.69 -22.45 -11.33
N TRP A 252 -12.46 -21.58 -12.32
CA TRP A 252 -13.56 -20.97 -13.07
C TRP A 252 -14.23 -21.96 -14.04
N THR A 253 -13.46 -22.88 -14.62
CA THR A 253 -14.00 -23.96 -15.44
C THR A 253 -14.94 -24.85 -14.62
N VAL A 254 -14.47 -25.33 -13.47
CA VAL A 254 -15.30 -26.16 -12.57
C VAL A 254 -16.50 -25.39 -12.04
N TYR A 255 -16.34 -24.09 -11.75
CA TYR A 255 -17.43 -23.24 -11.28
C TYR A 255 -18.59 -23.17 -12.29
N TYR A 256 -18.27 -22.85 -13.54
CA TYR A 256 -19.30 -22.71 -14.58
C TYR A 256 -19.84 -24.06 -15.05
N ASP A 257 -18.98 -25.05 -15.26
CA ASP A 257 -19.41 -26.39 -15.64
C ASP A 257 -20.37 -27.01 -14.60
N LEU A 258 -20.11 -26.76 -13.30
CA LEU A 258 -20.98 -27.26 -12.23
C LEU A 258 -22.33 -26.53 -12.22
N MET A 259 -22.34 -25.21 -12.47
CA MET A 259 -23.59 -24.42 -12.61
C MET A 259 -24.47 -25.00 -13.73
N GLU A 260 -23.88 -25.31 -14.89
CA GLU A 260 -24.63 -25.86 -16.04
C GLU A 260 -25.05 -27.31 -15.79
N ALA A 261 -24.16 -28.14 -15.24
CA ALA A 261 -24.44 -29.54 -14.95
C ALA A 261 -25.59 -29.73 -13.94
N VAL A 262 -25.71 -28.83 -12.95
CA VAL A 262 -26.82 -28.87 -11.98
C VAL A 262 -28.16 -28.61 -12.65
N GLY A 263 -28.27 -27.64 -13.59
CA GLY A 263 -29.48 -27.41 -14.35
C GLY A 263 -29.94 -28.67 -15.08
N ALA A 264 -29.04 -29.30 -15.85
CA ALA A 264 -29.34 -30.52 -16.58
C ALA A 264 -29.67 -31.71 -15.66
N ALA A 265 -29.00 -31.81 -14.50
CA ALA A 265 -29.26 -32.91 -13.54
C ALA A 265 -30.62 -32.68 -12.84
N PHE A 266 -31.03 -31.47 -12.56
CA PHE A 266 -32.33 -31.17 -12.01
C PHE A 266 -33.44 -31.56 -12.96
N ASP A 267 -33.33 -31.22 -14.24
CA ASP A 267 -34.29 -31.65 -15.28
C ASP A 267 -34.37 -33.15 -15.38
N ALA A 268 -33.23 -33.86 -15.42
CA ALA A 268 -33.19 -35.30 -15.53
C ALA A 268 -33.77 -36.03 -14.31
N HIS A 269 -33.69 -35.46 -13.12
CA HIS A 269 -34.23 -36.03 -11.89
C HIS A 269 -35.62 -35.51 -11.52
N GLY A 270 -36.24 -34.67 -12.34
CA GLY A 270 -37.55 -34.06 -12.05
C GLY A 270 -37.54 -33.15 -10.82
N VAL A 271 -36.41 -32.45 -10.58
CA VAL A 271 -36.29 -31.45 -9.53
C VAL A 271 -36.68 -30.09 -10.10
N SER A 272 -37.67 -29.44 -9.54
CA SER A 272 -38.09 -28.11 -9.95
C SER A 272 -37.32 -27.01 -9.19
N MET A 273 -36.76 -26.05 -9.95
CA MET A 273 -36.28 -24.80 -9.35
C MET A 273 -37.50 -23.93 -8.98
N SER A 274 -37.48 -23.36 -7.77
CA SER A 274 -38.59 -22.55 -7.32
C SER A 274 -38.56 -21.16 -7.93
N TYR A 275 -39.77 -20.67 -8.25
CA TYR A 275 -40.00 -19.25 -8.50
C TYR A 275 -40.50 -18.59 -7.20
N PRO A 276 -40.40 -17.25 -7.06
CA PRO A 276 -41.05 -16.55 -5.94
C PRO A 276 -42.51 -16.93 -5.88
N GLN A 277 -42.97 -17.43 -4.73
CA GLN A 277 -44.33 -17.87 -4.50
C GLN A 277 -44.99 -16.93 -3.50
N MET A 278 -46.31 -16.67 -3.69
CA MET A 278 -47.13 -15.87 -2.81
C MET A 278 -48.45 -16.57 -2.52
N ASN A 279 -48.77 -16.76 -1.25
CA ASN A 279 -50.08 -17.21 -0.85
C ASN A 279 -51.07 -16.04 -0.85
N VAL A 280 -52.03 -16.04 -1.75
CA VAL A 280 -53.06 -15.00 -1.83
C VAL A 280 -54.34 -15.53 -1.22
N HIS A 281 -54.78 -14.95 -0.11
CA HIS A 281 -56.10 -15.18 0.48
C HIS A 281 -57.06 -14.14 -0.09
N VAL A 282 -57.95 -14.59 -0.99
CA VAL A 282 -59.01 -13.73 -1.50
C VAL A 282 -60.13 -13.72 -0.45
N LEU A 283 -60.31 -12.61 0.22
CA LEU A 283 -61.46 -12.41 1.11
C LEU A 283 -62.66 -12.04 0.26
N ASP A 284 -63.72 -12.85 0.29
CA ASP A 284 -64.99 -12.50 -0.34
C ASP A 284 -65.50 -11.21 0.28
N THR A 285 -65.73 -10.21 -0.55
CA THR A 285 -66.38 -8.97 -0.12
C THR A 285 -67.82 -9.35 0.30
N PRO A 286 -68.24 -9.06 1.53
CA PRO A 286 -69.60 -9.39 1.90
C PRO A 286 -70.58 -8.70 0.93
N GLU A 287 -71.48 -9.49 0.40
CA GLU A 287 -72.61 -9.11 -0.49
C GLU A 287 -73.60 -8.21 0.25
N SER A 288 -73.18 -6.99 0.57
CA SER A 288 -74.01 -6.00 1.24
C SER A 288 -73.93 -4.64 0.58
N ALA A 289 -74.33 -4.56 -0.67
CA ALA A 289 -74.82 -3.31 -1.29
C ALA A 289 -75.65 -3.58 -2.55
N LYS A 290 -76.52 -4.55 -2.53
CA LYS A 290 -77.79 -4.40 -3.30
C LYS A 290 -78.76 -3.80 -2.35
N LYS A 291 -78.80 -2.49 -2.28
CA LYS A 291 -79.99 -1.75 -1.83
C LYS A 291 -80.75 -1.30 -3.04
N ASP A 292 -82.00 -1.71 -3.02
CA ASP A 292 -83.11 -1.25 -3.83
C ASP A 292 -83.04 0.23 -4.26
#